data_b8d0c8c0b322c3f133c9fd89940db105
#
_entry.id   b8d0c8c0b322c3f133c9fd89940db105
#
_cell.length_a   1.000
_cell.length_b   1.000
_cell.length_c   1.000
_cell.angle_alpha   90.00
_cell.angle_beta   90.00
_cell.angle_gamma   90.00
#
_symmetry.space_group_name_H-M   'P 1'
#
loop_
_entity.id
_entity.type
_entity.pdbx_description
1 polymer ?
#
loop_
_entity_poly.entity_id
_entity_poly.type
_entity_poly.pdbx_seq_one_letter_code
_entity_poly.pdbx_strand_id
1 'polypeptide(L)'
;MVSPQEITKVRIKFSKVGDLMYISHLDLARTMQRIILRSELDIWYSEGFNPQPKMVFAQPLATGVESVCELLDIKLNSFMECEEIKERLNRNFPREMRVLEVYNPETKVKEISFTEYKIDLYSDKIDKGTKQSVEKLFSGECLLDKKTKSGVKEINVCDYIKEISVSVDGSHLAISTILHSNAEKTLSPEILVEAMRKYLGIMTSDSVSEHYSIMRERMLTADLTEFR
;
A
#
# COMPACT_ATOMS: atom_id res chain seq x y z
N MET A 1 10.00 -36.76 24.85
CA MET A 1 8.85 -36.16 24.18
C MET A 1 9.23 -34.71 23.90
N VAL A 2 9.42 -34.36 22.62
CA VAL A 2 9.68 -32.96 22.25
C VAL A 2 8.34 -32.24 22.41
N SER A 3 8.28 -31.22 23.29
CA SER A 3 7.09 -30.38 23.41
C SER A 3 6.74 -29.80 22.03
N PRO A 4 5.46 -29.68 21.65
CA PRO A 4 5.10 -29.03 20.39
C PRO A 4 5.77 -27.66 20.36
N GLN A 5 6.62 -27.42 19.35
CA GLN A 5 7.19 -26.09 19.13
C GLN A 5 6.03 -25.11 18.94
N GLU A 6 5.93 -24.13 19.80
CA GLU A 6 4.86 -23.14 19.77
C GLU A 6 5.18 -22.17 18.63
N ILE A 7 4.50 -22.36 17.49
CA ILE A 7 4.66 -21.50 16.30
C ILE A 7 4.18 -20.09 16.65
N THR A 8 5.12 -19.17 16.68
CA THR A 8 4.84 -17.75 16.91
C THR A 8 4.49 -17.05 15.60
N LYS A 9 3.37 -16.33 15.56
CA LYS A 9 2.99 -15.49 14.43
C LYS A 9 3.34 -14.05 14.75
N VAL A 10 4.01 -13.37 13.83
CA VAL A 10 4.32 -11.95 13.96
C VAL A 10 3.95 -11.20 12.70
N ARG A 11 3.49 -9.95 12.87
CA ARG A 11 3.23 -8.99 11.81
C ARG A 11 4.31 -7.93 11.83
N ILE A 12 4.90 -7.70 10.67
CA ILE A 12 5.95 -6.73 10.44
C ILE A 12 5.34 -5.57 9.66
N LYS A 13 5.28 -4.38 10.27
CA LYS A 13 4.92 -3.13 9.59
C LYS A 13 6.20 -2.47 9.10
N PHE A 14 6.26 -2.15 7.81
CA PHE A 14 7.46 -1.56 7.21
C PHE A 14 7.12 -0.51 6.17
N SER A 15 8.07 0.39 5.91
CA SER A 15 8.00 1.38 4.83
C SER A 15 8.68 0.88 3.57
N LYS A 16 8.18 1.33 2.41
CA LYS A 16 8.77 1.16 1.08
C LYS A 16 8.66 2.50 0.35
N VAL A 17 9.76 3.22 0.24
CA VAL A 17 9.81 4.59 -0.31
C VAL A 17 10.94 4.75 -1.30
N GLY A 18 11.01 5.92 -1.95
CA GLY A 18 12.06 6.26 -2.91
C GLY A 18 12.06 5.31 -4.11
N ASP A 19 13.22 5.02 -4.66
CA ASP A 19 13.35 4.21 -5.88
C ASP A 19 12.76 2.80 -5.75
N LEU A 20 12.60 2.28 -4.53
CA LEU A 20 11.96 0.99 -4.31
C LEU A 20 10.46 0.98 -4.62
N MET A 21 9.80 2.14 -4.81
CA MET A 21 8.42 2.18 -5.28
C MET A 21 8.26 1.50 -6.65
N TYR A 22 9.32 1.43 -7.46
CA TYR A 22 9.29 0.85 -8.82
C TYR A 22 9.53 -0.66 -8.87
N ILE A 23 9.88 -1.33 -7.75
CA ILE A 23 10.05 -2.79 -7.77
C ILE A 23 8.70 -3.51 -7.83
N SER A 24 8.67 -4.65 -8.55
CA SER A 24 7.48 -5.49 -8.60
C SER A 24 7.22 -6.17 -7.26
N HIS A 25 5.95 -6.57 -7.03
CA HIS A 25 5.61 -7.36 -5.82
C HIS A 25 6.41 -8.66 -5.73
N LEU A 26 6.70 -9.32 -6.86
CA LEU A 26 7.51 -10.54 -6.88
C LEU A 26 8.95 -10.29 -6.43
N ASP A 27 9.54 -9.18 -6.87
CA ASP A 27 10.90 -8.83 -6.48
C ASP A 27 10.95 -8.35 -5.02
N LEU A 28 9.92 -7.65 -4.55
CA LEU A 28 9.78 -7.34 -3.13
C LEU A 28 9.72 -8.63 -2.28
N ALA A 29 8.91 -9.61 -2.68
CA ALA A 29 8.79 -10.88 -1.97
C ALA A 29 10.13 -11.64 -1.94
N ARG A 30 10.86 -11.71 -3.07
CA ARG A 30 12.20 -12.32 -3.15
C ARG A 30 13.22 -11.56 -2.29
N THR A 31 13.16 -10.24 -2.29
CA THR A 31 14.04 -9.39 -1.46
C THR A 31 13.77 -9.64 0.01
N MET A 32 12.50 -9.65 0.42
CA MET A 32 12.11 -9.91 1.81
C MET A 32 12.53 -11.30 2.28
N GLN A 33 12.38 -12.33 1.42
CA GLN A 33 12.87 -13.68 1.71
C GLN A 33 14.38 -13.69 2.01
N ARG A 34 15.19 -13.00 1.19
CA ARG A 34 16.64 -12.90 1.40
C ARG A 34 16.99 -12.13 2.67
N ILE A 35 16.25 -11.06 2.98
CA ILE A 35 16.43 -10.27 4.20
C ILE A 35 16.16 -11.14 5.43
N ILE A 36 15.03 -11.86 5.46
CA ILE A 36 14.67 -12.76 6.57
C ILE A 36 15.75 -13.81 6.80
N LEU A 37 16.26 -14.44 5.74
CA LEU A 37 17.34 -15.42 5.84
C LEU A 37 18.63 -14.82 6.41
N ARG A 38 19.02 -13.62 5.98
CA ARG A 38 20.21 -12.92 6.50
C ARG A 38 20.04 -12.44 7.94
N SER A 39 18.80 -12.23 8.37
CA SER A 39 18.48 -11.77 9.73
C SER A 39 18.50 -12.93 10.75
N GLU A 40 18.79 -14.14 10.30
CA GLU A 40 18.88 -15.36 11.15
C GLU A 40 17.60 -15.55 11.99
N LEU A 41 16.45 -15.26 11.40
CA LEU A 41 15.15 -15.54 11.99
C LEU A 41 14.81 -17.01 11.73
N ASP A 42 14.43 -17.74 12.79
CA ASP A 42 14.00 -19.13 12.70
C ASP A 42 12.59 -19.23 12.10
N ILE A 43 12.49 -18.90 10.78
CA ILE A 43 11.22 -18.85 10.07
C ILE A 43 10.68 -20.26 9.79
N TRP A 44 9.38 -20.43 9.94
CA TRP A 44 8.68 -21.64 9.58
C TRP A 44 8.54 -21.79 8.06
N TYR A 45 8.87 -22.99 7.56
CA TYR A 45 8.75 -23.35 6.14
C TYR A 45 7.53 -24.24 5.89
N SER A 46 6.97 -24.15 4.69
CA SER A 46 5.94 -25.09 4.24
C SER A 46 6.50 -26.51 4.11
N GLU A 47 5.65 -27.50 4.35
CA GLU A 47 5.98 -28.91 4.08
C GLU A 47 5.97 -29.21 2.58
N GLY A 48 6.76 -30.21 2.14
CA GLY A 48 6.79 -30.70 0.76
C GLY A 48 8.17 -30.70 0.14
N PHE A 49 8.25 -31.02 -1.16
CA PHE A 49 9.50 -31.18 -1.89
C PHE A 49 10.28 -29.87 -2.14
N ASN A 50 9.59 -28.71 -2.05
CA ASN A 50 10.23 -27.40 -2.22
C ASN A 50 9.73 -26.46 -1.11
N PRO A 51 10.30 -26.59 0.11
CA PRO A 51 9.91 -25.78 1.26
C PRO A 51 10.07 -24.29 0.97
N GLN A 52 9.01 -23.50 1.24
CA GLN A 52 9.04 -22.06 1.10
C GLN A 52 8.76 -21.40 2.46
N PRO A 53 9.44 -20.30 2.79
CA PRO A 53 9.16 -19.57 4.01
C PRO A 53 7.72 -19.07 3.98
N LYS A 54 7.00 -19.22 5.10
CA LYS A 54 5.59 -18.79 5.20
C LYS A 54 5.54 -17.29 5.42
N MET A 55 5.35 -16.57 4.33
CA MET A 55 5.22 -15.12 4.27
C MET A 55 3.89 -14.75 3.62
N VAL A 56 3.15 -13.82 4.23
CA VAL A 56 1.86 -13.33 3.71
C VAL A 56 1.87 -11.81 3.74
N PHE A 57 1.96 -11.19 2.57
CA PHE A 57 1.74 -9.75 2.44
C PHE A 57 0.25 -9.44 2.53
N ALA A 58 -0.12 -8.46 3.33
CA ALA A 58 -1.52 -8.12 3.55
C ALA A 58 -2.21 -7.62 2.29
N GLN A 59 -1.59 -6.66 1.61
CA GLN A 59 -2.05 -6.14 0.33
C GLN A 59 -0.86 -5.77 -0.56
N PRO A 60 -0.75 -6.33 -1.76
CA PRO A 60 0.26 -5.90 -2.73
C PRO A 60 0.14 -4.40 -3.02
N LEU A 61 1.28 -3.72 -3.07
CA LEU A 61 1.37 -2.32 -3.45
C LEU A 61 1.62 -2.22 -4.95
N ALA A 62 0.92 -1.31 -5.63
CA ALA A 62 1.17 -1.02 -7.03
C ALA A 62 2.58 -0.45 -7.24
N THR A 63 3.17 -0.71 -8.40
CA THR A 63 4.44 -0.09 -8.82
C THR A 63 4.22 1.41 -9.00
N GLY A 64 5.16 2.24 -8.55
CA GLY A 64 5.04 3.69 -8.58
C GLY A 64 4.35 4.28 -7.34
N VAL A 65 3.91 3.45 -6.39
CA VAL A 65 3.31 3.90 -5.13
C VAL A 65 4.27 3.65 -3.98
N GLU A 66 4.47 4.65 -3.14
CA GLU A 66 5.18 4.56 -1.88
C GLU A 66 4.27 4.11 -0.74
N SER A 67 4.84 3.61 0.36
CA SER A 67 4.06 3.20 1.52
C SER A 67 4.83 3.33 2.82
N VAL A 68 4.13 3.73 3.88
CA VAL A 68 4.61 3.69 5.27
C VAL A 68 3.84 2.68 6.12
N CYS A 69 3.06 1.80 5.49
CA CYS A 69 2.21 0.84 6.20
C CYS A 69 2.14 -0.54 5.53
N GLU A 70 3.24 -0.97 4.85
CA GLU A 70 3.31 -2.34 4.34
C GLU A 70 3.26 -3.34 5.49
N LEU A 71 2.50 -4.43 5.32
CA LEU A 71 2.34 -5.46 6.33
C LEU A 71 2.72 -6.83 5.78
N LEU A 72 3.59 -7.51 6.52
CA LEU A 72 4.04 -8.86 6.24
C LEU A 72 3.83 -9.74 7.47
N ASP A 73 3.02 -10.77 7.34
CA ASP A 73 2.86 -11.81 8.37
C ASP A 73 3.84 -12.94 8.12
N ILE A 74 4.61 -13.31 9.13
CA ILE A 74 5.50 -14.47 9.13
C ILE A 74 5.19 -15.39 10.30
N LYS A 75 5.70 -16.62 10.21
CA LYS A 75 5.67 -17.60 11.32
C LYS A 75 7.10 -17.95 11.70
N LEU A 76 7.37 -17.99 12.99
CA LEU A 76 8.65 -18.44 13.56
C LEU A 76 8.46 -19.79 14.27
N ASN A 77 9.49 -20.64 14.22
CA ASN A 77 9.50 -21.92 14.92
C ASN A 77 9.74 -21.78 16.43
N SER A 78 10.29 -20.63 16.85
CA SER A 78 10.58 -20.32 18.25
C SER A 78 10.12 -18.90 18.59
N PHE A 79 9.89 -18.65 19.86
CA PHE A 79 9.58 -17.30 20.35
C PHE A 79 10.83 -16.40 20.22
N MET A 80 10.60 -15.18 19.78
CA MET A 80 11.59 -14.09 19.76
C MET A 80 10.87 -12.78 20.09
N GLU A 81 11.51 -11.92 20.87
CA GLU A 81 10.96 -10.60 21.21
C GLU A 81 10.80 -9.73 19.96
N CYS A 82 9.68 -9.01 19.87
CA CYS A 82 9.35 -8.21 18.69
C CYS A 82 10.42 -7.15 18.36
N GLU A 83 11.02 -6.54 19.38
CA GLU A 83 12.08 -5.53 19.18
C GLU A 83 13.37 -6.18 18.64
N GLU A 84 13.72 -7.39 19.09
CA GLU A 84 14.85 -8.13 18.56
C GLU A 84 14.64 -8.48 17.07
N ILE A 85 13.43 -8.92 16.69
CA ILE A 85 13.07 -9.19 15.28
C ILE A 85 13.24 -7.90 14.45
N LYS A 86 12.74 -6.78 14.94
CA LYS A 86 12.82 -5.47 14.29
C LYS A 86 14.29 -5.04 14.08
N GLU A 87 15.12 -5.16 15.09
CA GLU A 87 16.54 -4.82 14.99
C GLU A 87 17.27 -5.70 13.97
N ARG A 88 17.09 -7.03 14.04
CA ARG A 88 17.72 -7.97 13.10
C ARG A 88 17.32 -7.70 11.66
N LEU A 89 16.04 -7.44 11.40
CA LEU A 89 15.54 -7.09 10.09
C LEU A 89 16.14 -5.76 9.61
N ASN A 90 16.12 -4.71 10.43
CA ASN A 90 16.60 -3.38 10.05
C ASN A 90 18.10 -3.31 9.74
N ARG A 91 18.91 -4.24 10.28
CA ARG A 91 20.33 -4.37 9.89
C ARG A 91 20.51 -4.86 8.45
N ASN A 92 19.50 -5.54 7.89
CA ASN A 92 19.52 -6.16 6.57
C ASN A 92 18.61 -5.46 5.54
N PHE A 93 17.78 -4.52 5.98
CA PHE A 93 16.92 -3.74 5.09
C PHE A 93 17.73 -2.74 4.27
N PRO A 94 17.37 -2.50 2.98
CA PRO A 94 17.93 -1.40 2.20
C PRO A 94 17.49 -0.05 2.79
N ARG A 95 18.19 1.01 2.39
CA ARG A 95 17.98 2.37 2.93
C ARG A 95 16.54 2.87 2.78
N GLU A 96 15.90 2.55 1.68
CA GLU A 96 14.55 2.98 1.28
C GLU A 96 13.43 2.11 1.90
N MET A 97 13.80 1.14 2.73
CA MET A 97 12.88 0.31 3.52
C MET A 97 13.26 0.35 4.99
N ARG A 98 12.26 0.33 5.85
CA ARG A 98 12.46 0.24 7.31
C ARG A 98 11.33 -0.52 7.96
N VAL A 99 11.66 -1.43 8.86
CA VAL A 99 10.70 -1.98 9.80
C VAL A 99 10.35 -0.91 10.81
N LEU A 100 9.08 -0.54 10.85
CA LEU A 100 8.54 0.48 11.73
C LEU A 100 8.09 -0.13 13.05
N GLU A 101 7.39 -1.27 12.96
CA GLU A 101 6.83 -1.98 14.10
C GLU A 101 6.80 -3.49 13.84
N VAL A 102 6.94 -4.29 14.89
CA VAL A 102 6.72 -5.73 14.89
C VAL A 102 5.79 -6.06 16.05
N TYR A 103 4.74 -6.84 15.81
CA TYR A 103 3.74 -7.18 16.82
C TYR A 103 3.03 -8.50 16.50
N ASN A 104 2.33 -9.05 17.48
CA ASN A 104 1.45 -10.19 17.24
C ASN A 104 0.18 -9.73 16.52
N PRO A 105 -0.21 -10.35 15.38
CA PRO A 105 -1.37 -9.92 14.64
C PRO A 105 -2.66 -10.09 15.46
N GLU A 106 -3.41 -8.99 15.58
CA GLU A 106 -4.70 -8.95 16.30
C GLU A 106 -5.86 -9.35 15.37
N THR A 107 -5.73 -9.04 14.08
CA THR A 107 -6.78 -9.20 13.08
C THR A 107 -6.29 -10.02 11.89
N LYS A 108 -7.23 -10.56 11.11
CA LYS A 108 -6.90 -11.30 9.88
C LYS A 108 -6.86 -10.34 8.69
N VAL A 109 -5.94 -10.55 7.76
CA VAL A 109 -5.77 -9.73 6.53
C VAL A 109 -7.09 -9.46 5.78
N LYS A 110 -8.05 -10.40 5.79
CA LYS A 110 -9.36 -10.24 5.16
C LYS A 110 -10.24 -9.15 5.80
N GLU A 111 -9.89 -8.64 6.97
CA GLU A 111 -10.62 -7.57 7.67
C GLU A 111 -10.23 -6.18 7.19
N ILE A 112 -9.19 -6.07 6.36
CA ILE A 112 -8.87 -4.82 5.66
C ILE A 112 -10.02 -4.46 4.73
N SER A 113 -10.61 -3.30 4.95
CA SER A 113 -11.77 -2.81 4.21
C SER A 113 -11.46 -1.55 3.41
N PHE A 114 -10.55 -0.73 3.92
CA PHE A 114 -10.16 0.54 3.32
C PHE A 114 -8.66 0.74 3.39
N THR A 115 -8.20 1.64 2.54
CA THR A 115 -6.79 2.10 2.54
C THR A 115 -6.77 3.61 2.34
N GLU A 116 -5.99 4.28 3.17
CA GLU A 116 -5.77 5.72 3.08
C GLU A 116 -4.55 6.03 2.24
N TYR A 117 -4.70 7.01 1.36
CA TYR A 117 -3.65 7.50 0.48
C TYR A 117 -3.53 9.01 0.55
N LYS A 118 -2.30 9.48 0.43
CA LYS A 118 -1.96 10.85 0.10
C LYS A 118 -1.46 10.91 -1.35
N ILE A 119 -1.98 11.84 -2.13
CA ILE A 119 -1.59 12.08 -3.53
C ILE A 119 -1.17 13.54 -3.64
N ASP A 120 0.07 13.78 -3.98
CA ASP A 120 0.62 15.11 -4.22
C ASP A 120 0.84 15.27 -5.73
N LEU A 121 0.24 16.32 -6.33
CA LEU A 121 0.37 16.63 -7.76
C LEU A 121 0.92 18.03 -7.94
N TYR A 122 1.80 18.18 -8.90
CA TYR A 122 2.42 19.45 -9.27
C TYR A 122 2.18 19.72 -10.76
N SER A 123 1.59 20.86 -11.09
CA SER A 123 1.33 21.30 -12.46
C SER A 123 1.14 22.81 -12.52
N ASP A 124 1.61 23.41 -13.58
CA ASP A 124 1.36 24.82 -13.93
C ASP A 124 -0.11 25.10 -14.29
N LYS A 125 -0.90 24.02 -14.52
CA LYS A 125 -2.34 24.08 -14.77
C LYS A 125 -3.19 24.14 -13.49
N ILE A 126 -2.56 23.96 -12.31
CA ILE A 126 -3.24 24.03 -11.02
C ILE A 126 -3.40 25.50 -10.62
N ASP A 127 -4.61 25.90 -10.29
CA ASP A 127 -4.98 27.25 -9.87
C ASP A 127 -5.95 27.22 -8.67
N LYS A 128 -6.41 28.40 -8.25
CA LYS A 128 -7.33 28.55 -7.14
C LYS A 128 -8.71 27.89 -7.37
N GLY A 129 -9.12 27.71 -8.64
CA GLY A 129 -10.37 27.05 -9.01
C GLY A 129 -10.26 25.52 -9.03
N THR A 130 -9.05 24.99 -9.10
CA THR A 130 -8.78 23.56 -9.24
C THR A 130 -9.36 22.75 -8.07
N LYS A 131 -9.28 23.28 -6.83
CA LYS A 131 -9.88 22.63 -5.67
C LYS A 131 -11.36 22.33 -5.88
N GLN A 132 -12.16 23.34 -6.25
CA GLN A 132 -13.59 23.18 -6.47
C GLN A 132 -13.89 22.22 -7.63
N SER A 133 -13.08 22.26 -8.68
CA SER A 133 -13.22 21.37 -9.85
C SER A 133 -12.99 19.90 -9.46
N VAL A 134 -11.98 19.62 -8.63
CA VAL A 134 -11.67 18.27 -8.14
C VAL A 134 -12.75 17.79 -7.17
N GLU A 135 -13.18 18.62 -6.22
CA GLU A 135 -14.28 18.31 -5.29
C GLU A 135 -15.58 18.00 -6.04
N LYS A 136 -15.90 18.77 -7.07
CA LYS A 136 -17.06 18.52 -7.93
C LYS A 136 -16.92 17.22 -8.73
N LEU A 137 -15.73 16.95 -9.30
CA LEU A 137 -15.47 15.72 -10.05
C LEU A 137 -15.72 14.47 -9.20
N PHE A 138 -15.28 14.45 -7.94
CA PHE A 138 -15.38 13.29 -7.06
C PHE A 138 -16.64 13.29 -6.17
N SER A 139 -17.52 14.27 -6.29
CA SER A 139 -18.83 14.29 -5.62
C SER A 139 -20.00 13.86 -6.52
N GLY A 140 -19.76 13.64 -7.81
CA GLY A 140 -20.78 13.32 -8.81
C GLY A 140 -20.55 11.98 -9.50
N GLU A 141 -20.77 11.96 -10.81
CA GLU A 141 -20.50 10.82 -11.67
C GLU A 141 -19.12 10.99 -12.34
N CYS A 142 -18.23 10.01 -12.09
CA CYS A 142 -16.89 9.99 -12.66
C CYS A 142 -16.61 8.62 -13.28
N LEU A 143 -16.95 8.47 -14.57
CA LEU A 143 -16.86 7.18 -15.28
C LEU A 143 -15.48 6.98 -15.90
N LEU A 144 -14.83 5.88 -15.54
CA LEU A 144 -13.56 5.43 -16.10
C LEU A 144 -13.58 3.94 -16.40
N ASP A 145 -12.78 3.56 -17.38
CA ASP A 145 -12.54 2.16 -17.72
C ASP A 145 -11.51 1.54 -16.76
N LYS A 146 -11.93 0.51 -16.03
CA LYS A 146 -11.07 -0.29 -15.18
C LYS A 146 -10.73 -1.61 -15.84
N LYS A 147 -9.44 -1.87 -16.03
CA LYS A 147 -8.95 -3.19 -16.46
C LYS A 147 -9.14 -4.21 -15.35
N THR A 148 -9.80 -5.31 -15.66
CA THR A 148 -10.03 -6.46 -14.77
C THR A 148 -9.48 -7.73 -15.40
N LYS A 149 -9.41 -8.83 -14.64
CA LYS A 149 -9.01 -10.15 -15.18
C LYS A 149 -9.95 -10.65 -16.29
N SER A 150 -11.20 -10.22 -16.28
CA SER A 150 -12.24 -10.60 -17.26
C SER A 150 -12.40 -9.60 -18.43
N GLY A 151 -11.60 -8.55 -18.49
CA GLY A 151 -11.66 -7.52 -19.53
C GLY A 151 -11.73 -6.11 -18.96
N VAL A 152 -12.18 -5.16 -19.78
CA VAL A 152 -12.38 -3.77 -19.38
C VAL A 152 -13.82 -3.60 -18.89
N LYS A 153 -14.00 -2.93 -17.75
CA LYS A 153 -15.30 -2.59 -17.19
C LYS A 153 -15.35 -1.11 -16.87
N GLU A 154 -16.38 -0.42 -17.33
CA GLU A 154 -16.66 0.95 -16.90
C GLU A 154 -17.12 0.95 -15.44
N ILE A 155 -16.53 1.82 -14.65
CA ILE A 155 -16.87 2.02 -13.23
C ILE A 155 -17.09 3.50 -12.94
N ASN A 156 -17.94 3.79 -11.96
CA ASN A 156 -17.98 5.12 -11.35
C ASN A 156 -16.93 5.16 -10.22
N VAL A 157 -15.90 5.98 -10.38
CA VAL A 157 -14.78 6.12 -9.43
C VAL A 157 -15.30 6.56 -8.06
N CYS A 158 -16.31 7.42 -8.02
CA CYS A 158 -16.88 7.95 -6.79
C CYS A 158 -17.44 6.86 -5.86
N ASP A 159 -17.93 5.74 -6.42
CA ASP A 159 -18.43 4.62 -5.61
C ASP A 159 -17.33 3.95 -4.77
N TYR A 160 -16.07 4.13 -5.14
CA TYR A 160 -14.92 3.54 -4.44
C TYR A 160 -14.28 4.47 -3.41
N ILE A 161 -14.71 5.74 -3.37
CA ILE A 161 -14.20 6.74 -2.44
C ILE A 161 -15.08 6.71 -1.18
N LYS A 162 -14.45 6.48 -0.02
CA LYS A 162 -15.12 6.60 1.27
C LYS A 162 -15.03 8.02 1.80
N GLU A 163 -13.85 8.62 1.70
CA GLU A 163 -13.56 9.98 2.11
C GLU A 163 -12.55 10.60 1.14
N ILE A 164 -12.67 11.90 0.92
CA ILE A 164 -11.70 12.66 0.13
C ILE A 164 -11.64 14.09 0.67
N SER A 165 -10.43 14.60 0.79
CA SER A 165 -10.16 16.01 1.07
C SER A 165 -9.12 16.54 0.11
N VAL A 166 -9.28 17.81 -0.29
CA VAL A 166 -8.48 18.45 -1.32
C VAL A 166 -7.96 19.79 -0.82
N SER A 167 -6.68 20.03 -1.02
CA SER A 167 -6.06 21.33 -0.76
C SER A 167 -5.20 21.75 -1.94
N VAL A 168 -5.11 23.06 -2.18
CA VAL A 168 -4.31 23.66 -3.24
C VAL A 168 -3.45 24.76 -2.64
N ASP A 169 -2.15 24.72 -2.95
CA ASP A 169 -1.19 25.77 -2.62
C ASP A 169 -0.29 26.05 -3.84
N GLY A 170 -0.54 27.21 -4.48
CA GLY A 170 0.13 27.56 -5.74
C GLY A 170 -0.14 26.55 -6.85
N SER A 171 0.90 25.92 -7.34
CA SER A 171 0.88 24.86 -8.38
C SER A 171 0.83 23.45 -7.80
N HIS A 172 0.63 23.32 -6.48
CA HIS A 172 0.56 22.04 -5.77
C HIS A 172 -0.90 21.73 -5.39
N LEU A 173 -1.35 20.54 -5.74
CA LEU A 173 -2.63 19.94 -5.34
C LEU A 173 -2.34 18.73 -4.46
N ALA A 174 -2.81 18.75 -3.21
CA ALA A 174 -2.73 17.61 -2.32
C ALA A 174 -4.13 17.03 -2.08
N ILE A 175 -4.23 15.70 -2.23
CA ILE A 175 -5.45 14.93 -2.00
C ILE A 175 -5.15 13.91 -0.89
N SER A 176 -5.96 13.91 0.16
CA SER A 176 -6.03 12.80 1.12
C SER A 176 -7.33 12.05 0.87
N THR A 177 -7.26 10.73 0.72
CA THR A 177 -8.43 9.92 0.37
C THR A 177 -8.41 8.56 1.04
N ILE A 178 -9.59 8.07 1.42
CA ILE A 178 -9.83 6.71 1.88
C ILE A 178 -10.58 5.96 0.78
N LEU A 179 -9.94 4.93 0.23
CA LEU A 179 -10.49 4.12 -0.85
C LEU A 179 -10.90 2.73 -0.34
N HIS A 180 -11.96 2.17 -0.93
CA HIS A 180 -12.32 0.77 -0.72
C HIS A 180 -11.17 -0.15 -1.16
N SER A 181 -10.86 -1.15 -0.34
CA SER A 181 -9.69 -2.01 -0.51
C SER A 181 -9.93 -3.43 0.02
N ASN A 182 -11.13 -3.95 -0.15
CA ASN A 182 -11.49 -5.33 0.20
C ASN A 182 -11.59 -6.23 -1.05
N ALA A 183 -11.87 -7.52 -0.84
CA ALA A 183 -11.91 -8.51 -1.92
C ALA A 183 -13.00 -8.23 -2.99
N GLU A 184 -14.10 -7.57 -2.61
CA GLU A 184 -15.23 -7.28 -3.49
C GLU A 184 -15.05 -5.95 -4.21
N LYS A 185 -14.46 -4.97 -3.51
CA LYS A 185 -14.36 -3.59 -3.97
C LYS A 185 -12.99 -3.02 -3.66
N THR A 186 -12.20 -2.83 -4.70
CA THR A 186 -10.85 -2.27 -4.59
C THR A 186 -10.56 -1.32 -5.74
N LEU A 187 -9.84 -0.25 -5.48
CA LEU A 187 -9.43 0.74 -6.47
C LEU A 187 -7.96 1.11 -6.28
N SER A 188 -7.20 1.18 -7.39
CA SER A 188 -5.88 1.79 -7.37
C SER A 188 -6.00 3.30 -7.22
N PRO A 189 -5.19 3.97 -6.38
CA PRO A 189 -5.23 5.43 -6.24
C PRO A 189 -4.86 6.17 -7.53
N GLU A 190 -4.10 5.55 -8.44
CA GLU A 190 -3.75 6.11 -9.75
C GLU A 190 -4.97 6.45 -10.61
N ILE A 191 -6.10 5.76 -10.42
CA ILE A 191 -7.36 6.06 -11.13
C ILE A 191 -7.87 7.47 -10.83
N LEU A 192 -7.58 8.03 -9.64
CA LEU A 192 -7.93 9.42 -9.34
C LEU A 192 -7.11 10.39 -10.21
N VAL A 193 -5.83 10.07 -10.43
CA VAL A 193 -4.96 10.85 -11.34
C VAL A 193 -5.46 10.72 -12.79
N GLU A 194 -5.86 9.51 -13.22
CA GLU A 194 -6.46 9.29 -14.56
C GLU A 194 -7.78 10.06 -14.72
N ALA A 195 -8.61 10.12 -13.69
CA ALA A 195 -9.84 10.91 -13.68
C ALA A 195 -9.57 12.40 -13.89
N MET A 196 -8.62 12.95 -13.14
CA MET A 196 -8.20 14.35 -13.30
C MET A 196 -7.59 14.63 -14.68
N ARG A 197 -6.83 13.68 -15.21
CA ARG A 197 -6.30 13.77 -16.57
C ARG A 197 -7.41 13.85 -17.61
N LYS A 198 -8.40 12.95 -17.52
CA LYS A 198 -9.52 12.85 -18.46
C LYS A 198 -10.47 14.04 -18.39
N TYR A 199 -10.85 14.46 -17.20
CA TYR A 199 -11.94 15.42 -16.99
C TYR A 199 -11.49 16.86 -16.73
N LEU A 200 -10.28 17.06 -16.19
CA LEU A 200 -9.78 18.39 -15.83
C LEU A 200 -8.56 18.81 -16.67
N GLY A 201 -8.00 17.92 -17.49
CA GLY A 201 -6.82 18.23 -18.30
C GLY A 201 -5.54 18.44 -17.50
N ILE A 202 -5.48 17.97 -16.25
CA ILE A 202 -4.31 18.01 -15.36
C ILE A 202 -3.53 16.70 -15.51
N MET A 203 -2.20 16.74 -15.44
CA MET A 203 -1.33 15.54 -15.63
C MET A 203 -1.44 14.94 -17.04
N THR A 204 -1.61 15.76 -18.06
CA THR A 204 -1.77 15.32 -19.46
C THR A 204 -0.47 15.20 -20.23
N SER A 205 0.62 15.76 -19.72
CA SER A 205 1.95 15.72 -20.34
C SER A 205 2.95 15.01 -19.43
N ASP A 206 3.92 14.33 -20.05
CA ASP A 206 5.11 13.80 -19.37
C ASP A 206 6.18 14.88 -19.23
N SER A 207 5.79 16.14 -19.10
CA SER A 207 6.71 17.27 -18.96
C SER A 207 7.25 17.33 -17.53
N VAL A 208 8.41 17.94 -17.37
CA VAL A 208 9.04 18.20 -16.07
C VAL A 208 8.13 19.07 -15.16
N SER A 209 7.19 19.82 -15.77
CA SER A 209 6.23 20.66 -15.05
C SER A 209 5.03 19.92 -14.50
N GLU A 210 4.78 18.67 -14.91
CA GLU A 210 3.68 17.84 -14.41
C GLU A 210 4.22 16.55 -13.81
N HIS A 211 4.13 16.39 -12.49
CA HIS A 211 4.50 15.16 -11.81
C HIS A 211 3.60 14.93 -10.59
N TYR A 212 3.51 13.69 -10.16
CA TYR A 212 2.76 13.31 -8.96
C TYR A 212 3.48 12.22 -8.18
N SER A 213 3.15 12.13 -6.90
CA SER A 213 3.52 11.03 -6.04
C SER A 213 2.30 10.51 -5.29
N ILE A 214 2.31 9.24 -4.96
CA ILE A 214 1.25 8.56 -4.21
C ILE A 214 1.89 7.83 -3.05
N MET A 215 1.38 8.10 -1.84
CA MET A 215 1.80 7.47 -0.59
C MET A 215 0.63 6.70 0.03
N ARG A 216 0.80 5.42 0.32
CA ARG A 216 -0.11 4.65 1.15
C ARG A 216 0.21 4.89 2.62
N GLU A 217 -0.72 5.48 3.37
CA GLU A 217 -0.47 5.91 4.74
C GLU A 217 -0.99 4.93 5.78
N ARG A 218 -2.21 4.39 5.59
CA ARG A 218 -2.83 3.45 6.54
C ARG A 218 -3.67 2.41 5.82
N MET A 219 -3.76 1.21 6.41
CA MET A 219 -4.77 0.21 6.11
C MET A 219 -5.79 0.22 7.25
N LEU A 220 -7.07 0.15 6.92
CA LEU A 220 -8.16 0.37 7.86
C LEU A 220 -9.17 -0.78 7.80
N THR A 221 -9.79 -1.05 8.94
CA THR A 221 -10.91 -1.98 9.09
C THR A 221 -12.22 -1.35 8.61
N ALA A 222 -13.34 -2.06 8.74
CA ALA A 222 -14.65 -1.56 8.30
C ALA A 222 -15.14 -0.33 9.11
N ASP A 223 -14.71 -0.18 10.34
CA ASP A 223 -14.99 0.93 11.27
C ASP A 223 -13.94 2.04 11.23
N LEU A 224 -13.08 2.03 10.20
CA LEU A 224 -12.03 3.04 9.98
C LEU A 224 -10.96 3.09 11.08
N THR A 225 -10.84 2.05 11.90
CA THR A 225 -9.72 1.89 12.83
C THR A 225 -8.49 1.34 12.10
N GLU A 226 -7.29 1.68 12.57
CA GLU A 226 -6.06 1.16 11.96
C GLU A 226 -6.03 -0.37 12.10
N PHE A 227 -5.76 -1.04 10.97
CA PHE A 227 -5.64 -2.49 10.92
C PHE A 227 -4.33 -2.96 11.56
N ARG A 228 -4.46 -3.89 12.54
CA ARG A 228 -3.33 -4.44 13.32
C ARG A 228 -3.34 -5.96 13.39
#